data_7f8baa282827298dfe58b0d1d73a5a20
#
_entry.id   7f8baa282827298dfe58b0d1d73a5a20
#
_cell.length_a   1.000
_cell.length_b   1.000
_cell.length_c   1.000
_cell.angle_alpha   90.00
_cell.angle_beta   90.00
_cell.angle_gamma   90.00
#
_symmetry.space_group_name_H-M   'P 1'
#
loop_
_entity.id
_entity.type
_entity.pdbx_description
1 polymer ?
#
loop_
_entity_poly.entity_id
_entity_poly.type
_entity_poly.pdbx_seq_one_letter_code
_entity_poly.pdbx_strand_id
1 'polypeptide(L)'
;MLADVVVGIDVHLKKNSVCVLDAQGTVLRPPQHYPNTLPGTQQLIQDLAQVLGAQGAQHLAVGAEATGWYWWHPFRLIAESPLLTPYTPTLYPFSPRAISAFRRTFSSPDKTDRLDARLIADRLRLGRDLPSPFRYREVYARLRLWTRQRYHLVQDMVRAKARAMAYVYLKASALPILQPFGVALTATSRQILATYTLQELEALSLKDLADLLDNLGRHGFHDVEATAQGVQEVVRTSYPLPDPLRAEVDGVLRQHLATVQHLERQIRACEGEIRRVLRDLPPHTLETIPGMGPVLAAGIISELGDLAAFGYDEAKVAHYAGLHWPRAQSGDTRREDTPLTRRGNRYLRYYLCEAANSVRMHDAQYAAYYQRKYAEVPTHRHQRAMVLTARKLVRLVVALLRTGQAYQPRRT
;
A
#
# COMPACT_ATOMS: atom_id res chain seq x y z
N MET A 1 5.69 24.94 -22.92
CA MET A 1 4.38 24.29 -22.98
C MET A 1 4.52 22.81 -22.69
N LEU A 2 3.52 22.12 -22.14
CA LEU A 2 3.59 20.69 -21.83
C LEU A 2 3.47 19.83 -23.09
N ALA A 3 2.56 20.21 -23.99
CA ALA A 3 2.27 19.53 -25.25
C ALA A 3 1.50 20.44 -26.19
N ASP A 4 1.48 20.12 -27.50
CA ASP A 4 0.74 20.83 -28.50
C ASP A 4 -0.75 20.47 -28.46
N VAL A 5 -1.04 19.19 -28.18
CA VAL A 5 -2.38 18.66 -28.02
C VAL A 5 -2.50 17.95 -26.67
N VAL A 6 -3.62 18.24 -26.00
CA VAL A 6 -3.92 17.74 -24.66
C VAL A 6 -5.23 16.98 -24.67
N VAL A 7 -5.25 15.77 -24.15
CA VAL A 7 -6.40 14.89 -24.10
C VAL A 7 -6.79 14.58 -22.66
N GLY A 8 -8.04 14.84 -22.31
CA GLY A 8 -8.63 14.40 -21.06
C GLY A 8 -9.58 13.22 -21.28
N ILE A 9 -9.39 12.17 -20.51
CA ILE A 9 -10.22 10.96 -20.56
C ILE A 9 -10.90 10.77 -19.21
N ASP A 10 -12.21 10.89 -19.18
CA ASP A 10 -13.02 10.43 -18.05
C ASP A 10 -13.38 8.95 -18.27
N VAL A 11 -12.83 8.08 -17.43
CA VAL A 11 -12.82 6.64 -17.65
C VAL A 11 -13.88 5.95 -16.80
N HIS A 12 -14.77 5.21 -17.46
CA HIS A 12 -15.79 4.38 -16.83
C HIS A 12 -15.71 2.92 -17.28
N LEU A 13 -16.41 2.03 -16.58
CA LEU A 13 -16.45 0.60 -16.91
C LEU A 13 -16.86 0.32 -18.37
N LYS A 14 -17.88 1.02 -18.87
CA LYS A 14 -18.48 0.72 -20.19
C LYS A 14 -18.00 1.66 -21.30
N LYS A 15 -17.63 2.88 -20.97
CA LYS A 15 -17.28 3.92 -21.93
C LYS A 15 -16.22 4.88 -21.36
N ASN A 16 -15.47 5.49 -22.24
CA ASN A 16 -14.55 6.58 -21.96
C ASN A 16 -15.09 7.85 -22.61
N SER A 17 -15.20 8.94 -21.87
CA SER A 17 -15.50 10.26 -22.40
C SER A 17 -14.19 10.99 -22.66
N VAL A 18 -13.99 11.49 -23.87
CA VAL A 18 -12.71 12.05 -24.31
C VAL A 18 -12.91 13.47 -24.81
N CYS A 19 -12.09 14.40 -24.33
CA CYS A 19 -12.02 15.79 -24.81
C CYS A 19 -10.61 16.09 -25.29
N VAL A 20 -10.49 16.72 -26.44
CA VAL A 20 -9.21 17.08 -27.06
C VAL A 20 -9.11 18.59 -27.17
N LEU A 21 -8.05 19.18 -26.58
CA LEU A 21 -7.76 20.60 -26.58
C LEU A 21 -6.40 20.88 -27.23
N ASP A 22 -6.26 22.08 -27.80
CA ASP A 22 -4.93 22.62 -28.10
C ASP A 22 -4.23 23.18 -26.86
N ALA A 23 -3.03 23.70 -27.03
CA ALA A 23 -2.24 24.29 -25.94
C ALA A 23 -2.89 25.58 -25.39
N GLN A 24 -3.74 26.25 -26.12
CA GLN A 24 -4.49 27.47 -25.74
C GLN A 24 -5.77 27.14 -25.00
N GLY A 25 -6.26 25.90 -25.10
CA GLY A 25 -7.53 25.44 -24.50
C GLY A 25 -8.71 25.48 -25.45
N THR A 26 -8.45 25.70 -26.76
CA THR A 26 -9.46 25.58 -27.80
C THR A 26 -9.83 24.11 -27.97
N VAL A 27 -11.12 23.84 -28.10
CA VAL A 27 -11.61 22.48 -28.32
C VAL A 27 -11.36 22.07 -29.77
N LEU A 28 -10.38 21.16 -29.98
CA LEU A 28 -10.10 20.60 -31.30
C LEU A 28 -11.11 19.52 -31.69
N ARG A 29 -11.58 18.78 -30.68
CA ARG A 29 -12.65 17.81 -30.83
C ARG A 29 -13.57 17.88 -29.62
N PRO A 30 -14.88 18.09 -29.82
CA PRO A 30 -15.85 18.14 -28.74
C PRO A 30 -15.88 16.80 -27.99
N PRO A 31 -16.32 16.80 -26.73
CA PRO A 31 -16.35 15.58 -25.91
C PRO A 31 -17.13 14.46 -26.57
N GLN A 32 -16.48 13.33 -26.83
CA GLN A 32 -16.98 12.16 -27.51
C GLN A 32 -16.87 10.92 -26.62
N HIS A 33 -17.74 9.94 -26.84
CA HIS A 33 -17.74 8.68 -26.12
C HIS A 33 -17.14 7.56 -26.96
N TYR A 34 -16.24 6.79 -26.35
CA TYR A 34 -15.69 5.56 -26.90
C TYR A 34 -16.01 4.39 -25.98
N PRO A 35 -16.45 3.24 -26.46
CA PRO A 35 -16.57 2.04 -25.62
C PRO A 35 -15.24 1.74 -24.92
N ASN A 36 -15.28 1.37 -23.64
CA ASN A 36 -14.06 0.95 -22.92
C ASN A 36 -13.73 -0.52 -23.26
N THR A 37 -13.42 -0.76 -24.53
CA THR A 37 -13.09 -2.05 -25.15
C THR A 37 -11.88 -1.88 -26.05
N LEU A 38 -11.28 -2.98 -26.49
CA LEU A 38 -10.16 -2.94 -27.44
C LEU A 38 -10.52 -2.18 -28.74
N PRO A 39 -11.63 -2.51 -29.45
CA PRO A 39 -12.01 -1.74 -30.65
C PRO A 39 -12.28 -0.28 -30.37
N GLY A 40 -12.94 0.04 -29.23
CA GLY A 40 -13.22 1.44 -28.88
C GLY A 40 -11.95 2.24 -28.58
N THR A 41 -10.94 1.63 -27.96
CA THR A 41 -9.65 2.29 -27.73
C THR A 41 -8.85 2.41 -29.04
N GLN A 42 -8.91 1.43 -29.93
CA GLN A 42 -8.30 1.52 -31.25
C GLN A 42 -8.92 2.64 -32.09
N GLN A 43 -10.23 2.80 -32.07
CA GLN A 43 -10.92 3.92 -32.71
C GLN A 43 -10.45 5.26 -32.12
N LEU A 44 -10.36 5.38 -30.79
CA LEU A 44 -9.82 6.58 -30.12
C LEU A 44 -8.40 6.90 -30.62
N ILE A 45 -7.54 5.91 -30.72
CA ILE A 45 -6.15 6.07 -31.21
C ILE A 45 -6.11 6.57 -32.65
N GLN A 46 -6.92 6.01 -33.53
CA GLN A 46 -7.03 6.46 -34.93
C GLN A 46 -7.52 7.92 -35.01
N ASP A 47 -8.55 8.24 -34.26
CA ASP A 47 -9.12 9.58 -34.20
C ASP A 47 -8.12 10.60 -33.67
N LEU A 48 -7.33 10.24 -32.64
CA LEU A 48 -6.27 11.10 -32.12
C LEU A 48 -5.15 11.31 -33.15
N ALA A 49 -4.72 10.26 -33.86
CA ALA A 49 -3.70 10.38 -34.89
C ALA A 49 -4.14 11.33 -36.03
N GLN A 50 -5.42 11.31 -36.42
CA GLN A 50 -5.98 12.26 -37.42
C GLN A 50 -5.93 13.71 -36.92
N VAL A 51 -6.37 13.95 -35.68
CA VAL A 51 -6.33 15.29 -35.07
C VAL A 51 -4.89 15.82 -34.99
N LEU A 52 -3.97 14.98 -34.50
CA LEU A 52 -2.55 15.34 -34.35
C LEU A 52 -1.91 15.68 -35.70
N GLY A 53 -2.17 14.87 -36.72
CA GLY A 53 -1.71 15.14 -38.11
C GLY A 53 -2.27 16.44 -38.67
N ALA A 54 -3.56 16.69 -38.52
CA ALA A 54 -4.19 17.93 -38.99
C ALA A 54 -3.68 19.20 -38.29
N GLN A 55 -3.25 19.08 -37.03
CA GLN A 55 -2.65 20.18 -36.25
C GLN A 55 -1.14 20.34 -36.44
N GLY A 56 -0.47 19.44 -37.15
CA GLY A 56 1.01 19.43 -37.23
C GLY A 56 1.67 19.28 -35.88
N ALA A 57 0.99 18.63 -34.92
CA ALA A 57 1.47 18.46 -33.54
C ALA A 57 2.69 17.57 -33.48
N GLN A 58 3.59 17.85 -32.51
CA GLN A 58 4.75 17.01 -32.21
C GLN A 58 4.63 16.32 -30.84
N HIS A 59 3.87 16.91 -29.92
CA HIS A 59 3.75 16.43 -28.55
C HIS A 59 2.29 16.23 -28.14
N LEU A 60 2.00 15.04 -27.66
CA LEU A 60 0.69 14.64 -27.15
C LEU A 60 0.78 14.42 -25.62
N ALA A 61 -0.08 15.08 -24.86
CA ALA A 61 -0.28 14.76 -23.46
C ALA A 61 -1.69 14.17 -23.23
N VAL A 62 -1.78 13.07 -22.48
CA VAL A 62 -3.04 12.40 -22.18
C VAL A 62 -3.21 12.29 -20.67
N GLY A 63 -4.33 12.77 -20.14
CA GLY A 63 -4.70 12.64 -18.73
C GLY A 63 -5.94 11.79 -18.53
N ALA A 64 -5.97 10.97 -17.48
CA ALA A 64 -7.19 10.28 -17.07
C ALA A 64 -7.28 10.19 -15.55
N GLU A 65 -8.52 10.10 -15.04
CA GLU A 65 -8.72 9.78 -13.63
C GLU A 65 -8.46 8.30 -13.39
N ALA A 66 -7.46 8.00 -12.51
CA ALA A 66 -7.04 6.64 -12.22
C ALA A 66 -7.95 5.95 -11.19
N THR A 67 -9.21 5.74 -11.56
CA THR A 67 -10.19 5.01 -10.75
C THR A 67 -10.14 3.52 -11.04
N GLY A 68 -9.87 2.69 -10.04
CA GLY A 68 -9.74 1.23 -10.20
C GLY A 68 -8.68 0.86 -11.25
N TRP A 69 -9.03 -0.08 -12.13
CA TRP A 69 -8.18 -0.55 -13.24
C TRP A 69 -8.70 -0.15 -14.62
N TYR A 70 -9.82 0.59 -14.72
CA TYR A 70 -10.49 0.88 -15.99
C TYR A 70 -9.65 1.74 -16.93
N TRP A 71 -8.80 2.61 -16.41
CA TRP A 71 -7.88 3.47 -17.17
C TRP A 71 -6.64 2.75 -17.71
N TRP A 72 -6.26 1.62 -17.12
CA TRP A 72 -4.97 1.00 -17.38
C TRP A 72 -4.83 0.45 -18.80
N HIS A 73 -5.86 -0.23 -19.32
CA HIS A 73 -5.83 -0.77 -20.68
C HIS A 73 -5.77 0.32 -21.76
N PRO A 74 -6.63 1.37 -21.75
CA PRO A 74 -6.49 2.47 -22.69
C PRO A 74 -5.13 3.14 -22.63
N PHE A 75 -4.59 3.41 -21.44
CA PHE A 75 -3.28 4.03 -21.28
C PHE A 75 -2.15 3.19 -21.87
N ARG A 76 -2.16 1.87 -21.62
CA ARG A 76 -1.16 0.97 -22.19
C ARG A 76 -1.22 0.98 -23.72
N LEU A 77 -2.41 0.86 -24.30
CA LEU A 77 -2.59 0.83 -25.75
C LEU A 77 -2.18 2.17 -26.40
N ILE A 78 -2.49 3.32 -25.77
CA ILE A 78 -2.06 4.63 -26.25
C ILE A 78 -0.53 4.76 -26.16
N ALA A 79 0.09 4.33 -25.04
CA ALA A 79 1.52 4.41 -24.84
C ALA A 79 2.33 3.55 -25.83
N GLU A 80 1.78 2.39 -26.23
CA GLU A 80 2.43 1.41 -27.11
C GLU A 80 2.01 1.55 -28.59
N SER A 81 1.12 2.50 -28.91
CA SER A 81 0.58 2.65 -30.27
C SER A 81 1.62 3.17 -31.26
N PRO A 82 1.93 2.42 -32.33
CA PRO A 82 2.79 2.91 -33.40
C PRO A 82 2.24 4.18 -34.09
N LEU A 83 0.92 4.36 -34.14
CA LEU A 83 0.27 5.54 -34.74
C LEU A 83 0.51 6.80 -33.92
N LEU A 84 0.72 6.68 -32.60
CA LEU A 84 0.93 7.83 -31.72
C LEU A 84 2.41 8.05 -31.36
N THR A 85 3.29 7.08 -31.63
CA THR A 85 4.73 7.20 -31.37
C THR A 85 5.36 8.46 -31.95
N PRO A 86 5.04 8.92 -33.19
CA PRO A 86 5.59 10.15 -33.76
C PRO A 86 5.29 11.40 -32.95
N TYR A 87 4.23 11.38 -32.15
CA TYR A 87 3.77 12.51 -31.34
C TYR A 87 4.23 12.45 -29.88
N THR A 88 5.20 11.62 -29.57
CA THR A 88 5.81 11.48 -28.23
C THR A 88 4.82 11.50 -27.07
N PRO A 89 3.86 10.53 -27.02
CA PRO A 89 2.76 10.57 -26.06
C PRO A 89 3.24 10.49 -24.60
N THR A 90 2.79 11.42 -23.78
CA THR A 90 3.05 11.43 -22.34
C THR A 90 1.73 11.31 -21.57
N LEU A 91 1.59 10.28 -20.75
CA LEU A 91 0.33 9.93 -20.10
C LEU A 91 0.38 10.20 -18.60
N TYR A 92 -0.66 10.81 -18.05
CA TYR A 92 -0.74 11.26 -16.67
C TYR A 92 -1.96 10.67 -15.93
N PRO A 93 -1.77 9.65 -15.06
CA PRO A 93 -2.85 9.09 -14.25
C PRO A 93 -3.10 10.00 -13.04
N PHE A 94 -4.17 10.76 -13.07
CA PHE A 94 -4.58 11.63 -11.96
C PHE A 94 -5.28 10.82 -10.86
N SER A 95 -5.00 11.12 -9.61
CA SER A 95 -5.79 10.57 -8.52
C SER A 95 -7.19 11.21 -8.50
N PRO A 96 -8.26 10.46 -8.14
CA PRO A 96 -9.61 11.00 -8.00
C PRO A 96 -9.67 12.24 -7.10
N ARG A 97 -8.85 12.28 -6.07
CA ARG A 97 -8.75 13.44 -5.15
C ARG A 97 -8.19 14.69 -5.84
N ALA A 98 -7.22 14.53 -6.74
CA ALA A 98 -6.64 15.65 -7.46
C ALA A 98 -7.65 16.27 -8.43
N ILE A 99 -8.42 15.44 -9.15
CA ILE A 99 -9.48 15.89 -10.04
C ILE A 99 -10.62 16.54 -9.24
N SER A 100 -11.07 15.91 -8.16
CA SER A 100 -12.10 16.49 -7.27
C SER A 100 -11.67 17.82 -6.65
N ALA A 101 -10.40 17.98 -6.28
CA ALA A 101 -9.87 19.24 -5.76
C ALA A 101 -9.83 20.33 -6.83
N PHE A 102 -9.45 19.97 -8.06
CA PHE A 102 -9.40 20.88 -9.19
C PHE A 102 -10.83 21.31 -9.62
N ARG A 103 -11.79 20.40 -9.61
CA ARG A 103 -13.20 20.72 -9.88
C ARG A 103 -13.76 21.82 -8.97
N ARG A 104 -13.37 21.84 -7.70
CA ARG A 104 -13.81 22.84 -6.72
C ARG A 104 -13.32 24.28 -7.03
N THR A 105 -12.38 24.43 -7.93
CA THR A 105 -11.92 25.75 -8.39
C THR A 105 -12.84 26.37 -9.46
N PHE A 106 -13.80 25.58 -9.98
CA PHE A 106 -14.77 26.04 -10.96
C PHE A 106 -16.13 26.27 -10.28
N SER A 107 -16.81 27.34 -10.68
CA SER A 107 -18.08 27.77 -10.08
C SER A 107 -19.29 26.94 -10.52
N SER A 108 -19.14 26.03 -11.51
CA SER A 108 -20.26 25.23 -12.01
C SER A 108 -20.52 24.01 -11.16
N PRO A 109 -21.74 23.82 -10.63
CA PRO A 109 -22.14 22.62 -9.90
C PRO A 109 -22.42 21.41 -10.82
N ASP A 110 -22.47 21.59 -12.14
CA ASP A 110 -22.86 20.55 -13.08
C ASP A 110 -21.80 19.45 -13.17
N LYS A 111 -22.26 18.22 -13.06
CA LYS A 111 -21.43 17.02 -13.19
C LYS A 111 -21.95 16.18 -14.34
N THR A 112 -21.19 16.17 -15.45
CA THR A 112 -21.43 15.28 -16.58
C THR A 112 -20.10 14.69 -17.04
N ASP A 113 -20.13 13.48 -17.61
CA ASP A 113 -18.93 12.81 -18.13
C ASP A 113 -18.18 13.67 -19.17
N ARG A 114 -18.89 14.52 -19.92
CA ARG A 114 -18.30 15.43 -20.90
C ARG A 114 -17.54 16.58 -20.25
N LEU A 115 -18.11 17.15 -19.19
CA LEU A 115 -17.44 18.21 -18.40
C LEU A 115 -16.24 17.65 -17.66
N ASP A 116 -16.33 16.42 -17.18
CA ASP A 116 -15.24 15.76 -16.47
C ASP A 116 -14.04 15.47 -17.40
N ALA A 117 -14.27 15.00 -18.62
CA ALA A 117 -13.21 14.83 -19.62
C ALA A 117 -12.53 16.17 -19.97
N ARG A 118 -13.32 17.26 -20.15
CA ARG A 118 -12.77 18.60 -20.38
C ARG A 118 -11.97 19.10 -19.18
N LEU A 119 -12.48 18.92 -17.97
CA LEU A 119 -11.81 19.32 -16.73
C LEU A 119 -10.46 18.61 -16.55
N ILE A 120 -10.39 17.33 -16.93
CA ILE A 120 -9.13 16.57 -16.91
C ILE A 120 -8.15 17.13 -17.95
N ALA A 121 -8.62 17.46 -19.17
CA ALA A 121 -7.80 18.08 -20.21
C ALA A 121 -7.27 19.46 -19.76
N ASP A 122 -8.11 20.32 -19.19
CA ASP A 122 -7.72 21.63 -18.68
C ASP A 122 -6.74 21.51 -17.51
N ARG A 123 -6.96 20.56 -16.59
CA ARG A 123 -6.01 20.27 -15.49
C ARG A 123 -4.64 19.87 -16.02
N LEU A 124 -4.61 19.05 -17.05
CA LEU A 124 -3.38 18.63 -17.71
C LEU A 124 -2.69 19.78 -18.43
N ARG A 125 -3.46 20.58 -19.21
CA ARG A 125 -2.97 21.75 -19.95
C ARG A 125 -2.28 22.79 -19.07
N LEU A 126 -2.82 23.04 -17.87
CA LEU A 126 -2.21 23.98 -16.91
C LEU A 126 -0.84 23.53 -16.41
N GLY A 127 -0.50 22.25 -16.49
CA GLY A 127 0.83 21.73 -16.25
C GLY A 127 1.33 21.83 -14.79
N ARG A 128 0.52 22.29 -13.85
CA ARG A 128 0.92 22.47 -12.44
C ARG A 128 0.68 21.19 -11.63
N ASP A 129 1.64 20.81 -10.80
CA ASP A 129 1.54 19.64 -9.89
C ASP A 129 1.03 18.38 -10.60
N LEU A 130 1.61 18.06 -11.75
CA LEU A 130 1.29 16.85 -12.48
C LEU A 130 1.80 15.61 -11.72
N PRO A 131 1.05 14.49 -11.77
CA PRO A 131 1.58 13.22 -11.28
C PRO A 131 2.77 12.79 -12.15
N SER A 132 3.56 11.82 -11.65
CA SER A 132 4.59 11.19 -12.47
C SER A 132 3.96 10.57 -13.72
N PRO A 133 4.56 10.75 -14.92
CA PRO A 133 4.06 10.16 -16.13
C PRO A 133 3.95 8.63 -16.03
N PHE A 134 2.89 8.08 -16.62
CA PHE A 134 2.72 6.65 -16.72
C PHE A 134 3.79 6.06 -17.64
N ARG A 135 4.60 5.15 -17.11
CA ARG A 135 5.57 4.38 -17.87
C ARG A 135 5.26 2.90 -17.66
N TYR A 136 4.83 2.26 -18.73
CA TYR A 136 4.63 0.82 -18.68
C TYR A 136 5.98 0.10 -18.75
N ARG A 137 6.34 -0.55 -17.66
CA ARG A 137 7.43 -1.51 -17.60
C ARG A 137 6.86 -2.78 -16.98
N GLU A 138 6.79 -3.84 -17.77
CA GLU A 138 6.08 -5.07 -17.40
C GLU A 138 6.49 -5.64 -16.05
N VAL A 139 7.79 -5.74 -15.79
CA VAL A 139 8.30 -6.31 -14.54
C VAL A 139 7.85 -5.54 -13.30
N TYR A 140 7.84 -4.18 -13.36
CA TYR A 140 7.32 -3.36 -12.25
C TYR A 140 5.80 -3.47 -12.13
N ALA A 141 5.08 -3.61 -13.23
CA ALA A 141 3.64 -3.80 -13.21
C ALA A 141 3.27 -5.16 -12.57
N ARG A 142 3.94 -6.24 -12.98
CA ARG A 142 3.78 -7.58 -12.40
C ARG A 142 4.07 -7.58 -10.88
N LEU A 143 5.18 -6.97 -10.49
CA LEU A 143 5.57 -6.89 -9.09
C LEU A 143 4.57 -6.06 -8.26
N ARG A 144 4.08 -4.93 -8.82
CA ARG A 144 3.08 -4.07 -8.20
C ARG A 144 1.75 -4.77 -7.95
N LEU A 145 1.31 -5.65 -8.84
CA LEU A 145 0.11 -6.46 -8.63
C LEU A 145 0.24 -7.31 -7.38
N TRP A 146 1.34 -8.05 -7.25
CA TRP A 146 1.55 -8.95 -6.11
C TRP A 146 1.82 -8.20 -4.80
N THR A 147 2.61 -7.13 -4.81
CA THR A 147 2.89 -6.34 -3.60
C THR A 147 1.63 -5.64 -3.08
N ARG A 148 0.77 -5.11 -3.96
CA ARG A 148 -0.51 -4.53 -3.56
C ARG A 148 -1.50 -5.59 -3.07
N GLN A 149 -1.55 -6.76 -3.72
CA GLN A 149 -2.36 -7.88 -3.23
C GLN A 149 -1.93 -8.29 -1.82
N ARG A 150 -0.61 -8.43 -1.59
CA ARG A 150 -0.10 -8.71 -0.24
C ARG A 150 -0.52 -7.65 0.78
N TYR A 151 -0.43 -6.37 0.42
CA TYR A 151 -0.90 -5.29 1.28
C TYR A 151 -2.38 -5.48 1.68
N HIS A 152 -3.25 -5.78 0.73
CA HIS A 152 -4.67 -5.99 1.00
C HIS A 152 -4.89 -7.21 1.90
N LEU A 153 -4.25 -8.33 1.61
CA LEU A 153 -4.33 -9.53 2.45
C LEU A 153 -3.87 -9.28 3.90
N VAL A 154 -2.80 -8.50 4.10
CA VAL A 154 -2.35 -8.11 5.45
C VAL A 154 -3.39 -7.24 6.15
N GLN A 155 -4.01 -6.28 5.45
CA GLN A 155 -5.09 -5.47 6.04
C GLN A 155 -6.32 -6.32 6.41
N ASP A 156 -6.67 -7.30 5.57
CA ASP A 156 -7.75 -8.25 5.85
C ASP A 156 -7.41 -9.11 7.06
N MET A 157 -6.17 -9.59 7.17
CA MET A 157 -5.69 -10.37 8.31
C MET A 157 -5.76 -9.56 9.62
N VAL A 158 -5.36 -8.29 9.62
CA VAL A 158 -5.48 -7.42 10.81
C VAL A 158 -6.95 -7.31 11.25
N ARG A 159 -7.87 -7.10 10.30
CA ARG A 159 -9.30 -7.06 10.60
C ARG A 159 -9.84 -8.41 11.10
N ALA A 160 -9.43 -9.51 10.49
CA ALA A 160 -9.83 -10.85 10.90
C ALA A 160 -9.34 -11.18 12.32
N LYS A 161 -8.07 -10.85 12.64
CA LYS A 161 -7.52 -11.01 13.99
C LYS A 161 -8.28 -10.16 15.02
N ALA A 162 -8.62 -8.92 14.70
CA ALA A 162 -9.38 -8.05 15.60
C ALA A 162 -10.77 -8.63 15.91
N ARG A 163 -11.46 -9.19 14.90
CA ARG A 163 -12.74 -9.88 15.10
C ARG A 163 -12.59 -11.15 15.95
N ALA A 164 -11.59 -11.98 15.63
CA ALA A 164 -11.31 -13.19 16.42
C ALA A 164 -11.07 -12.85 17.90
N MET A 165 -10.32 -11.77 18.19
CA MET A 165 -10.03 -11.34 19.56
C MET A 165 -11.29 -11.02 20.38
N ALA A 166 -12.34 -10.49 19.77
CA ALA A 166 -13.61 -10.27 20.46
C ALA A 166 -14.23 -11.59 20.96
N TYR A 167 -14.19 -12.64 20.14
CA TYR A 167 -14.69 -13.97 20.51
C TYR A 167 -13.71 -14.74 21.42
N VAL A 168 -12.41 -14.48 21.30
CA VAL A 168 -11.42 -14.97 22.29
C VAL A 168 -11.75 -14.41 23.67
N TYR A 169 -12.06 -13.12 23.77
CA TYR A 169 -12.45 -12.53 25.04
C TYR A 169 -13.76 -13.15 25.60
N LEU A 170 -14.75 -13.42 24.76
CA LEU A 170 -15.96 -14.11 25.19
C LEU A 170 -15.67 -15.53 25.70
N LYS A 171 -14.85 -16.30 24.99
CA LYS A 171 -14.50 -17.68 25.37
C LYS A 171 -13.56 -17.75 26.57
N ALA A 172 -12.48 -16.96 26.56
CA ALA A 172 -11.38 -17.02 27.53
C ALA A 172 -10.94 -15.59 27.87
N SER A 173 -11.73 -14.91 28.69
CA SER A 173 -11.59 -13.46 28.96
C SER A 173 -10.24 -13.07 29.59
N ALA A 174 -9.61 -13.99 30.33
CA ALA A 174 -8.31 -13.77 30.95
C ALA A 174 -7.12 -13.96 29.99
N LEU A 175 -7.30 -14.62 28.84
CA LEU A 175 -6.22 -14.93 27.90
C LEU A 175 -5.49 -13.67 27.37
N PRO A 176 -6.16 -12.58 26.95
CA PRO A 176 -5.51 -11.36 26.53
C PRO A 176 -4.78 -10.62 27.66
N ILE A 177 -5.14 -10.89 28.91
CA ILE A 177 -4.59 -10.26 30.11
C ILE A 177 -3.33 -11.01 30.57
N LEU A 178 -3.43 -12.31 30.76
CA LEU A 178 -2.36 -13.17 31.30
C LEU A 178 -1.31 -13.54 30.25
N GLN A 179 -1.69 -13.57 28.97
CA GLN A 179 -0.80 -13.80 27.81
C GLN A 179 0.19 -14.98 27.97
N PRO A 180 -0.24 -16.20 28.36
CA PRO A 180 0.67 -17.32 28.59
C PRO A 180 1.48 -17.71 27.34
N PHE A 181 1.04 -17.32 26.17
CA PHE A 181 1.74 -17.52 24.90
C PHE A 181 2.54 -16.30 24.43
N GLY A 182 2.73 -15.28 25.26
CA GLY A 182 3.32 -13.99 24.90
C GLY A 182 2.39 -13.10 24.04
N VAL A 183 1.68 -13.68 23.10
CA VAL A 183 0.61 -13.03 22.31
C VAL A 183 -0.63 -13.93 22.25
N ALA A 184 -1.82 -13.35 22.28
CA ALA A 184 -3.06 -14.11 22.39
C ALA A 184 -3.36 -15.02 21.17
N LEU A 185 -2.89 -14.69 19.97
CA LEU A 185 -3.18 -15.45 18.73
C LEU A 185 -1.90 -15.99 18.06
N THR A 186 -1.10 -16.76 18.80
CA THR A 186 -0.04 -17.60 18.21
C THR A 186 -0.63 -18.79 17.45
N ALA A 187 0.17 -19.52 16.70
CA ALA A 187 -0.31 -20.74 16.02
C ALA A 187 -0.86 -21.75 17.01
N THR A 188 -0.14 -22.00 18.10
CA THR A 188 -0.52 -22.95 19.16
C THR A 188 -1.79 -22.50 19.89
N SER A 189 -1.86 -21.23 20.34
CA SER A 189 -3.05 -20.74 21.04
C SER A 189 -4.31 -20.80 20.15
N ARG A 190 -4.20 -20.51 18.85
CA ARG A 190 -5.32 -20.65 17.91
C ARG A 190 -5.79 -22.09 17.76
N GLN A 191 -4.85 -23.03 17.72
CA GLN A 191 -5.19 -24.44 17.60
C GLN A 191 -5.92 -24.92 18.86
N ILE A 192 -5.46 -24.55 20.05
CA ILE A 192 -6.12 -24.87 21.32
C ILE A 192 -7.51 -24.26 21.37
N LEU A 193 -7.63 -22.96 21.09
CA LEU A 193 -8.91 -22.26 21.11
C LEU A 193 -9.93 -22.80 20.09
N ALA A 194 -9.45 -23.34 18.96
CA ALA A 194 -10.31 -23.95 17.95
C ALA A 194 -10.75 -25.38 18.29
N THR A 195 -9.94 -26.13 19.05
CA THR A 195 -10.12 -27.55 19.26
C THR A 195 -10.77 -27.87 20.61
N TYR A 196 -10.37 -27.17 21.67
CA TYR A 196 -10.77 -27.48 23.04
C TYR A 196 -11.71 -26.42 23.62
N THR A 197 -12.67 -26.89 24.43
CA THR A 197 -13.46 -26.05 25.35
C THR A 197 -12.61 -25.72 26.58
N LEU A 198 -12.99 -24.69 27.35
CA LEU A 198 -12.29 -24.40 28.61
C LEU A 198 -12.45 -25.54 29.64
N GLN A 199 -13.60 -26.24 29.65
CA GLN A 199 -13.83 -27.39 30.54
C GLN A 199 -12.93 -28.58 30.19
N GLU A 200 -12.71 -28.85 28.91
CA GLU A 200 -11.79 -29.91 28.51
C GLU A 200 -10.36 -29.58 28.92
N LEU A 201 -9.94 -28.30 28.82
CA LEU A 201 -8.64 -27.85 29.28
C LEU A 201 -8.50 -27.88 30.80
N GLU A 202 -9.60 -27.60 31.54
CA GLU A 202 -9.65 -27.65 33.00
C GLU A 202 -9.51 -29.10 33.53
N ALA A 203 -10.06 -30.07 32.80
CA ALA A 203 -10.02 -31.49 33.18
C ALA A 203 -8.62 -32.12 32.99
N LEU A 204 -7.72 -31.48 32.24
CA LEU A 204 -6.36 -31.99 32.05
C LEU A 204 -5.48 -31.74 33.28
N SER A 205 -4.69 -32.76 33.65
CA SER A 205 -3.60 -32.55 34.61
C SER A 205 -2.60 -31.52 34.03
N LEU A 206 -1.84 -30.87 34.90
CA LEU A 206 -0.77 -29.94 34.44
C LEU A 206 0.21 -30.63 33.50
N LYS A 207 0.56 -31.87 33.75
CA LYS A 207 1.46 -32.67 32.91
C LYS A 207 0.85 -32.94 31.55
N ASP A 208 -0.43 -33.42 31.50
CA ASP A 208 -1.11 -33.70 30.22
C ASP A 208 -1.29 -32.43 29.38
N LEU A 209 -1.56 -31.29 30.03
CA LEU A 209 -1.65 -30.01 29.36
C LEU A 209 -0.30 -29.53 28.82
N ALA A 210 0.79 -29.72 29.60
CA ALA A 210 2.14 -29.40 29.13
C ALA A 210 2.53 -30.25 27.91
N ASP A 211 2.28 -31.57 27.98
CA ASP A 211 2.53 -32.51 26.89
C ASP A 211 1.75 -32.15 25.64
N LEU A 212 0.46 -31.77 25.79
CA LEU A 212 -0.38 -31.29 24.71
C LEU A 212 0.19 -30.00 24.07
N LEU A 213 0.59 -29.02 24.90
CA LEU A 213 1.17 -27.77 24.45
C LEU A 213 2.47 -27.98 23.70
N ASP A 214 3.34 -28.81 24.22
CA ASP A 214 4.64 -29.11 23.63
C ASP A 214 4.51 -29.78 22.26
N ASN A 215 3.59 -30.74 22.14
CA ASN A 215 3.28 -31.38 20.87
C ASN A 215 2.72 -30.37 19.84
N LEU A 216 1.77 -29.52 20.23
CA LEU A 216 1.18 -28.51 19.37
C LEU A 216 2.17 -27.40 19.00
N GLY A 217 3.05 -27.05 19.93
CA GLY A 217 4.13 -26.07 19.75
C GLY A 217 5.35 -26.59 19.01
N ARG A 218 5.38 -27.91 18.66
CA ARG A 218 6.52 -28.59 18.02
C ARG A 218 7.81 -28.42 18.80
N HIS A 219 7.74 -28.59 20.11
CA HIS A 219 8.87 -28.42 21.04
C HIS A 219 9.55 -27.04 20.99
N GLY A 220 8.78 -26.00 20.67
CA GLY A 220 9.27 -24.62 20.50
C GLY A 220 9.07 -23.73 21.74
N PHE A 221 8.56 -24.24 22.83
CA PHE A 221 8.43 -23.47 24.06
C PHE A 221 9.74 -23.43 24.84
N HIS A 222 10.08 -22.24 25.37
CA HIS A 222 11.21 -22.09 26.28
C HIS A 222 10.91 -22.74 27.63
N ASP A 223 9.66 -22.59 28.10
CA ASP A 223 9.16 -23.20 29.35
C ASP A 223 7.69 -23.58 29.11
N VAL A 224 7.47 -24.85 28.80
CA VAL A 224 6.15 -25.39 28.52
C VAL A 224 5.31 -25.55 29.79
N GLU A 225 5.94 -25.86 30.93
CA GLU A 225 5.26 -26.03 32.21
C GLU A 225 4.71 -24.68 32.69
N ALA A 226 5.51 -23.61 32.66
CA ALA A 226 5.05 -22.27 32.97
C ALA A 226 3.92 -21.81 32.02
N THR A 227 4.01 -22.18 30.74
CA THR A 227 2.93 -21.91 29.79
C THR A 227 1.65 -22.68 30.13
N ALA A 228 1.76 -23.96 30.52
CA ALA A 228 0.64 -24.78 30.94
C ALA A 228 -0.02 -24.24 32.22
N GLN A 229 0.76 -23.84 33.21
CA GLN A 229 0.28 -23.16 34.43
C GLN A 229 -0.49 -21.87 34.06
N GLY A 230 0.06 -21.07 33.15
CA GLY A 230 -0.61 -19.86 32.67
C GLY A 230 -1.92 -20.14 31.95
N VAL A 231 -2.02 -21.23 31.17
CA VAL A 231 -3.28 -21.66 30.53
C VAL A 231 -4.30 -22.11 31.57
N GLN A 232 -3.90 -22.90 32.58
CA GLN A 232 -4.80 -23.27 33.68
C GLN A 232 -5.31 -22.04 34.44
N GLU A 233 -4.44 -21.05 34.67
CA GLU A 233 -4.84 -19.79 35.30
C GLU A 233 -5.86 -19.03 34.44
N VAL A 234 -5.67 -19.01 33.11
CA VAL A 234 -6.65 -18.44 32.17
C VAL A 234 -8.02 -19.14 32.29
N VAL A 235 -8.03 -20.47 32.34
CA VAL A 235 -9.28 -21.24 32.47
C VAL A 235 -9.99 -20.90 33.78
N ARG A 236 -9.25 -20.90 34.89
CA ARG A 236 -9.80 -20.66 36.22
C ARG A 236 -10.31 -19.24 36.43
N THR A 237 -9.70 -18.23 35.80
CA THR A 237 -10.00 -16.81 36.02
C THR A 237 -10.86 -16.18 34.93
N SER A 238 -11.20 -16.94 33.88
CA SER A 238 -12.13 -16.46 32.84
C SER A 238 -13.58 -16.48 33.30
N TYR A 239 -14.38 -15.54 32.81
CA TYR A 239 -15.81 -15.54 33.09
C TYR A 239 -16.50 -16.76 32.49
N PRO A 240 -17.35 -17.46 33.24
CA PRO A 240 -18.12 -18.59 32.72
C PRO A 240 -19.18 -18.09 31.72
N LEU A 241 -19.37 -18.84 30.63
CA LEU A 241 -20.49 -18.64 29.72
C LEU A 241 -21.62 -19.63 29.98
N PRO A 242 -22.90 -19.23 29.82
CA PRO A 242 -24.02 -20.16 29.79
C PRO A 242 -23.87 -21.20 28.67
N ASP A 243 -24.23 -22.47 28.95
CA ASP A 243 -24.00 -23.58 28.03
C ASP A 243 -24.53 -23.37 26.60
N PRO A 244 -25.72 -22.85 26.34
CA PRO A 244 -26.19 -22.60 24.98
C PRO A 244 -25.30 -21.58 24.24
N LEU A 245 -24.85 -20.51 24.94
CA LEU A 245 -24.02 -19.46 24.34
C LEU A 245 -22.58 -19.94 24.07
N ARG A 246 -22.08 -20.85 24.92
CA ARG A 246 -20.69 -21.38 24.80
C ARG A 246 -20.49 -22.10 23.47
N ALA A 247 -21.39 -22.99 23.09
CA ALA A 247 -21.32 -23.73 21.85
C ALA A 247 -21.31 -22.81 20.62
N GLU A 248 -22.14 -21.75 20.65
CA GLU A 248 -22.18 -20.76 19.56
C GLU A 248 -20.89 -19.92 19.49
N VAL A 249 -20.37 -19.46 20.63
CA VAL A 249 -19.10 -18.72 20.70
C VAL A 249 -17.95 -19.57 20.16
N ASP A 250 -17.86 -20.85 20.53
CA ASP A 250 -16.85 -21.78 20.04
C ASP A 250 -16.97 -21.98 18.51
N GLY A 251 -18.19 -22.13 18.01
CA GLY A 251 -18.46 -22.25 16.58
C GLY A 251 -18.01 -21.03 15.77
N VAL A 252 -18.40 -19.84 16.22
CA VAL A 252 -18.05 -18.57 15.55
C VAL A 252 -16.55 -18.28 15.66
N LEU A 253 -15.96 -18.49 16.83
CA LEU A 253 -14.50 -18.31 17.02
C LEU A 253 -13.72 -19.21 16.07
N ARG A 254 -14.11 -20.49 15.94
CA ARG A 254 -13.46 -21.45 15.02
C ARG A 254 -13.47 -20.95 13.58
N GLN A 255 -14.56 -20.35 13.10
CA GLN A 255 -14.66 -19.77 11.77
C GLN A 255 -13.69 -18.57 11.60
N HIS A 256 -13.61 -17.69 12.61
CA HIS A 256 -12.67 -16.56 12.55
C HIS A 256 -11.21 -17.02 12.58
N LEU A 257 -10.87 -18.01 13.39
CA LEU A 257 -9.51 -18.57 13.43
C LEU A 257 -9.14 -19.27 12.13
N ALA A 258 -10.06 -19.99 11.50
CA ALA A 258 -9.88 -20.58 10.17
C ALA A 258 -9.64 -19.49 9.09
N THR A 259 -10.36 -18.37 9.17
CA THR A 259 -10.16 -17.21 8.29
C THR A 259 -8.76 -16.63 8.44
N VAL A 260 -8.29 -16.42 9.68
CA VAL A 260 -6.92 -15.95 9.95
C VAL A 260 -5.89 -16.91 9.36
N GLN A 261 -6.04 -18.21 9.57
CA GLN A 261 -5.15 -19.22 9.02
C GLN A 261 -5.14 -19.25 7.49
N HIS A 262 -6.32 -19.07 6.86
CA HIS A 262 -6.43 -18.97 5.40
C HIS A 262 -5.66 -17.75 4.88
N LEU A 263 -5.85 -16.58 5.46
CA LEU A 263 -5.16 -15.35 5.05
C LEU A 263 -3.64 -15.45 5.23
N GLU A 264 -3.16 -16.11 6.28
CA GLU A 264 -1.72 -16.38 6.45
C GLU A 264 -1.14 -17.25 5.33
N ARG A 265 -1.90 -18.27 4.87
CA ARG A 265 -1.49 -19.09 3.71
C ARG A 265 -1.45 -18.26 2.43
N GLN A 266 -2.46 -17.43 2.18
CA GLN A 266 -2.52 -16.54 1.03
C GLN A 266 -1.37 -15.53 1.01
N ILE A 267 -1.02 -14.94 2.16
CA ILE A 267 0.12 -14.03 2.28
C ILE A 267 1.42 -14.74 1.92
N ARG A 268 1.66 -15.94 2.46
CA ARG A 268 2.88 -16.73 2.15
C ARG A 268 2.98 -17.08 0.66
N ALA A 269 1.87 -17.49 0.05
CA ALA A 269 1.82 -17.76 -1.39
C ALA A 269 2.13 -16.51 -2.22
N CYS A 270 1.53 -15.38 -1.85
CA CYS A 270 1.79 -14.08 -2.48
C CYS A 270 3.27 -13.65 -2.35
N GLU A 271 3.89 -13.87 -1.20
CA GLU A 271 5.32 -13.61 -0.99
C GLU A 271 6.22 -14.51 -1.84
N GLY A 272 5.81 -15.75 -2.12
CA GLY A 272 6.48 -16.64 -3.07
C GLY A 272 6.49 -16.05 -4.48
N GLU A 273 5.33 -15.55 -4.94
CA GLU A 273 5.21 -14.90 -6.25
C GLU A 273 6.01 -13.59 -6.32
N ILE A 274 6.00 -12.79 -5.26
CA ILE A 274 6.84 -11.57 -5.17
C ILE A 274 8.32 -11.92 -5.37
N ARG A 275 8.82 -12.95 -4.66
CA ARG A 275 10.23 -13.38 -4.79
C ARG A 275 10.53 -13.90 -6.20
N ARG A 276 9.58 -14.60 -6.83
CA ARG A 276 9.72 -15.09 -8.21
C ARG A 276 9.86 -13.93 -9.19
N VAL A 277 8.95 -12.95 -9.14
CA VAL A 277 8.96 -11.82 -10.06
C VAL A 277 10.14 -10.87 -9.77
N LEU A 278 10.58 -10.76 -8.53
CA LEU A 278 11.72 -9.93 -8.15
C LEU A 278 13.02 -10.36 -8.85
N ARG A 279 13.19 -11.66 -9.12
CA ARG A 279 14.36 -12.20 -9.86
C ARG A 279 14.43 -11.73 -11.32
N ASP A 280 13.32 -11.31 -11.90
CA ASP A 280 13.27 -10.78 -13.27
C ASP A 280 13.68 -9.29 -13.34
N LEU A 281 13.87 -8.65 -12.19
CA LEU A 281 14.37 -7.26 -12.11
C LEU A 281 15.91 -7.20 -12.31
N PRO A 282 16.40 -6.08 -12.85
CA PRO A 282 17.82 -5.79 -12.76
C PRO A 282 18.33 -5.87 -11.31
N PRO A 283 19.58 -6.27 -11.09
CA PRO A 283 20.17 -6.32 -9.75
C PRO A 283 19.98 -5.00 -9.00
N HIS A 284 19.59 -5.09 -7.75
CA HIS A 284 19.44 -3.93 -6.86
C HIS A 284 20.08 -4.23 -5.51
N THR A 285 20.47 -3.18 -4.79
CA THR A 285 21.25 -3.28 -3.56
C THR A 285 20.43 -3.07 -2.28
N LEU A 286 19.11 -2.95 -2.39
CA LEU A 286 18.26 -2.67 -1.20
C LEU A 286 18.31 -3.79 -0.16
N GLU A 287 18.43 -5.04 -0.59
CA GLU A 287 18.50 -6.20 0.31
C GLU A 287 19.83 -6.27 1.11
N THR A 288 20.81 -5.44 0.76
CA THR A 288 22.04 -5.30 1.56
C THR A 288 21.82 -4.50 2.85
N ILE A 289 20.70 -3.79 2.98
CA ILE A 289 20.34 -3.09 4.22
C ILE A 289 19.91 -4.13 5.26
N PRO A 290 20.54 -4.20 6.45
CA PRO A 290 20.11 -5.12 7.50
C PRO A 290 18.62 -4.96 7.83
N GLY A 291 17.87 -6.06 7.75
CA GLY A 291 16.41 -6.07 7.94
C GLY A 291 15.57 -5.76 6.71
N MET A 292 16.18 -5.45 5.55
CA MET A 292 15.47 -5.25 4.30
C MET A 292 15.34 -6.56 3.53
N GLY A 293 14.32 -7.34 3.80
CA GLY A 293 14.07 -8.57 3.06
C GLY A 293 13.47 -8.32 1.66
N PRO A 294 13.48 -9.37 0.78
CA PRO A 294 13.07 -9.26 -0.63
C PRO A 294 11.65 -8.72 -0.81
N VAL A 295 10.71 -9.06 0.07
CA VAL A 295 9.32 -8.59 0.00
C VAL A 295 9.21 -7.08 0.24
N LEU A 296 9.99 -6.55 1.19
CA LEU A 296 10.03 -5.12 1.50
C LEU A 296 10.72 -4.34 0.37
N ALA A 297 11.84 -4.84 -0.11
CA ALA A 297 12.54 -4.27 -1.27
C ALA A 297 11.63 -4.24 -2.50
N ALA A 298 10.95 -5.36 -2.80
CA ALA A 298 10.01 -5.46 -3.91
C ALA A 298 8.85 -4.45 -3.80
N GLY A 299 8.28 -4.30 -2.60
CA GLY A 299 7.21 -3.34 -2.35
C GLY A 299 7.63 -1.90 -2.60
N ILE A 300 8.84 -1.53 -2.21
CA ILE A 300 9.40 -0.19 -2.45
C ILE A 300 9.69 0.00 -3.94
N ILE A 301 10.42 -0.92 -4.56
CA ILE A 301 10.84 -0.83 -5.98
C ILE A 301 9.64 -0.82 -6.91
N SER A 302 8.63 -1.64 -6.66
CA SER A 302 7.44 -1.73 -7.51
C SER A 302 6.66 -0.42 -7.57
N GLU A 303 6.59 0.31 -6.46
CA GLU A 303 5.87 1.58 -6.37
C GLU A 303 6.69 2.77 -6.86
N LEU A 304 8.01 2.74 -6.71
CA LEU A 304 8.91 3.74 -7.26
C LEU A 304 9.05 3.60 -8.77
N GLY A 305 9.15 2.36 -9.29
CA GLY A 305 9.43 2.14 -10.69
C GLY A 305 10.79 2.73 -11.09
N ASP A 306 10.78 3.61 -12.11
CA ASP A 306 11.98 4.32 -12.54
C ASP A 306 12.26 5.55 -11.67
N LEU A 307 13.34 5.52 -10.90
CA LEU A 307 13.73 6.62 -10.02
C LEU A 307 14.08 7.90 -10.79
N ALA A 308 14.46 7.81 -12.07
CA ALA A 308 14.69 8.96 -12.93
C ALA A 308 13.45 9.85 -13.09
N ALA A 309 12.24 9.28 -12.99
CA ALA A 309 10.99 10.04 -12.98
C ALA A 309 10.87 11.03 -11.81
N PHE A 310 11.60 10.78 -10.73
CA PHE A 310 11.70 11.67 -9.57
C PHE A 310 12.95 12.57 -9.62
N GLY A 311 13.75 12.49 -10.70
CA GLY A 311 15.04 13.21 -10.80
C GLY A 311 16.04 12.80 -9.72
N TYR A 312 15.93 11.56 -9.23
CA TYR A 312 16.75 11.03 -8.11
C TYR A 312 16.67 11.87 -6.82
N ASP A 313 15.59 12.65 -6.67
CA ASP A 313 15.34 13.54 -5.53
C ASP A 313 14.59 12.83 -4.41
N GLU A 314 15.22 12.69 -3.26
CA GLU A 314 14.64 12.07 -2.07
C GLU A 314 13.43 12.82 -1.53
N ALA A 315 13.38 14.16 -1.70
CA ALA A 315 12.25 14.95 -1.23
C ALA A 315 11.01 14.67 -2.08
N LYS A 316 11.17 14.54 -3.41
CA LYS A 316 10.08 14.14 -4.31
C LYS A 316 9.57 12.73 -4.02
N VAL A 317 10.48 11.78 -3.76
CA VAL A 317 10.11 10.41 -3.36
C VAL A 317 9.33 10.41 -2.04
N ALA A 318 9.81 11.15 -1.04
CA ALA A 318 9.11 11.27 0.25
C ALA A 318 7.74 11.95 0.11
N HIS A 319 7.65 12.98 -0.71
CA HIS A 319 6.37 13.64 -1.03
C HIS A 319 5.42 12.65 -1.71
N TYR A 320 5.89 11.89 -2.69
CA TYR A 320 5.11 10.87 -3.37
C TYR A 320 4.64 9.76 -2.42
N ALA A 321 5.48 9.34 -1.46
CA ALA A 321 5.09 8.41 -0.41
C ALA A 321 4.12 9.01 0.64
N GLY A 322 3.95 10.33 0.65
CA GLY A 322 3.21 11.04 1.69
C GLY A 322 3.94 11.09 3.03
N LEU A 323 5.29 11.00 2.99
CA LEU A 323 6.18 11.14 4.16
C LEU A 323 6.75 12.55 4.25
N HIS A 324 5.86 13.55 4.23
CA HIS A 324 6.23 14.94 4.39
C HIS A 324 5.19 15.69 5.25
N TRP A 325 5.64 16.78 5.84
CA TRP A 325 4.84 17.67 6.66
C TRP A 325 4.65 18.98 5.90
N PRO A 326 3.40 19.38 5.59
CA PRO A 326 3.14 20.67 4.94
C PRO A 326 3.61 21.80 5.84
N ARG A 327 4.22 22.83 5.26
CA ARG A 327 4.51 24.05 6.00
C ARG A 327 3.22 24.86 6.12
N ALA A 328 2.87 25.28 7.31
CA ALA A 328 1.78 26.22 7.57
C ALA A 328 2.37 27.53 8.09
N GLN A 329 2.42 28.54 7.22
CA GLN A 329 2.86 29.89 7.55
C GLN A 329 1.78 30.86 7.06
N SER A 330 1.31 31.70 7.97
CA SER A 330 0.38 32.78 7.67
C SER A 330 0.90 34.05 8.36
N GLY A 331 1.33 35.03 7.55
CA GLY A 331 2.01 36.22 8.08
C GLY A 331 3.25 35.84 8.90
N ASP A 332 3.36 36.41 10.09
CA ASP A 332 4.48 36.14 11.00
C ASP A 332 4.31 34.87 11.85
N THR A 333 3.16 34.19 11.75
CA THR A 333 2.88 32.98 12.51
C THR A 333 3.31 31.74 11.75
N ARG A 334 4.33 31.04 12.26
CA ARG A 334 4.81 29.76 11.75
C ARG A 334 4.36 28.64 12.70
N ARG A 335 3.56 27.71 12.20
CA ARG A 335 3.27 26.47 12.95
C ARG A 335 4.44 25.51 12.79
N GLU A 336 5.11 25.21 13.90
CA GLU A 336 6.23 24.25 13.92
C GLU A 336 5.74 22.82 13.80
N ASP A 337 4.61 22.49 14.41
CA ASP A 337 3.98 21.16 14.35
C ASP A 337 2.82 21.15 13.35
N THR A 338 3.05 20.51 12.21
CA THR A 338 2.01 20.23 11.23
C THR A 338 1.77 18.72 11.14
N PRO A 339 0.51 18.28 10.96
CA PRO A 339 0.24 16.86 10.81
C PRO A 339 0.84 16.31 9.54
N LEU A 340 1.23 15.04 9.58
CA LEU A 340 1.66 14.31 8.39
C LEU A 340 0.59 14.39 7.30
N THR A 341 1.00 14.65 6.05
CA THR A 341 0.05 14.63 4.94
C THR A 341 -0.63 13.27 4.80
N ARG A 342 -1.94 13.28 4.56
CA ARG A 342 -2.69 12.06 4.21
C ARG A 342 -2.69 11.79 2.69
N ARG A 343 -2.05 12.68 1.92
CA ARG A 343 -1.90 12.55 0.46
C ARG A 343 -0.67 11.69 0.14
N GLY A 344 -0.63 11.12 -1.06
CA GLY A 344 0.50 10.33 -1.55
C GLY A 344 0.19 8.83 -1.71
N ASN A 345 1.18 8.10 -2.19
CA ASN A 345 1.08 6.67 -2.45
C ASN A 345 1.07 5.86 -1.14
N ARG A 346 -0.12 5.35 -0.77
CA ARG A 346 -0.30 4.59 0.47
C ARG A 346 0.49 3.27 0.51
N TYR A 347 0.71 2.65 -0.64
CA TYR A 347 1.44 1.38 -0.73
C TYR A 347 2.93 1.60 -0.50
N LEU A 348 3.53 2.60 -1.15
CA LEU A 348 4.92 2.98 -0.93
C LEU A 348 5.15 3.37 0.54
N ARG A 349 4.26 4.19 1.11
CA ARG A 349 4.35 4.57 2.53
C ARG A 349 4.29 3.35 3.44
N TYR A 350 3.38 2.39 3.19
CA TYR A 350 3.28 1.15 3.95
C TYR A 350 4.60 0.38 3.92
N TYR A 351 5.14 0.10 2.72
CA TYR A 351 6.37 -0.66 2.60
C TYR A 351 7.58 0.06 3.19
N LEU A 352 7.66 1.39 3.09
CA LEU A 352 8.71 2.18 3.74
C LEU A 352 8.60 2.15 5.28
N CYS A 353 7.39 2.18 5.83
CA CYS A 353 7.19 2.09 7.28
C CYS A 353 7.51 0.68 7.82
N GLU A 354 7.06 -0.38 7.13
CA GLU A 354 7.39 -1.77 7.50
C GLU A 354 8.90 -2.02 7.39
N ALA A 355 9.54 -1.55 6.32
CA ALA A 355 10.98 -1.62 6.14
C ALA A 355 11.73 -0.86 7.26
N ALA A 356 11.29 0.35 7.60
CA ALA A 356 11.89 1.13 8.69
C ALA A 356 11.74 0.43 10.03
N ASN A 357 10.61 -0.26 10.28
CA ASN A 357 10.42 -1.06 11.49
C ASN A 357 11.38 -2.26 11.54
N SER A 358 11.57 -2.95 10.44
CA SER A 358 12.53 -4.06 10.36
C SER A 358 13.98 -3.58 10.49
N VAL A 359 14.36 -2.55 9.71
CA VAL A 359 15.73 -2.00 9.70
C VAL A 359 16.16 -1.51 11.09
N ARG A 360 15.28 -0.82 11.85
CA ARG A 360 15.63 -0.34 13.20
C ARG A 360 15.91 -1.48 14.20
N MET A 361 15.47 -2.70 13.91
CA MET A 361 15.75 -3.87 14.76
C MET A 361 17.08 -4.56 14.39
N HIS A 362 17.61 -4.29 13.20
CA HIS A 362 18.80 -4.96 12.67
C HIS A 362 19.98 -4.01 12.40
N ASP A 363 19.78 -2.70 12.49
CA ASP A 363 20.79 -1.68 12.24
C ASP A 363 20.88 -0.70 13.42
N ALA A 364 22.03 -0.64 14.07
CA ALA A 364 22.24 0.17 15.27
C ALA A 364 22.02 1.68 15.04
N GLN A 365 22.38 2.21 13.86
CA GLN A 365 22.19 3.61 13.54
C GLN A 365 20.69 3.99 13.41
N TYR A 366 19.89 3.09 12.84
CA TYR A 366 18.45 3.26 12.73
C TYR A 366 17.76 3.03 14.07
N ALA A 367 18.23 2.09 14.88
CA ALA A 367 17.77 1.89 16.25
C ALA A 367 17.99 3.15 17.11
N ALA A 368 19.20 3.69 17.12
CA ALA A 368 19.52 4.92 17.86
C ALA A 368 18.71 6.13 17.38
N TYR A 369 18.52 6.27 16.04
CA TYR A 369 17.67 7.33 15.49
C TYR A 369 16.22 7.20 15.95
N TYR A 370 15.66 6.00 15.88
CA TYR A 370 14.30 5.73 16.34
C TYR A 370 14.13 6.05 17.83
N GLN A 371 15.02 5.59 18.70
CA GLN A 371 14.97 5.84 20.14
C GLN A 371 15.03 7.34 20.47
N ARG A 372 15.91 8.08 19.81
CA ARG A 372 15.97 9.54 19.96
C ARG A 372 14.63 10.18 19.58
N LYS A 373 14.03 9.78 18.43
CA LYS A 373 12.74 10.35 17.98
C LYS A 373 11.56 9.92 18.85
N TYR A 374 11.65 8.74 19.47
CA TYR A 374 10.68 8.26 20.43
C TYR A 374 10.67 9.08 21.72
N ALA A 375 11.85 9.49 22.20
CA ALA A 375 12.01 10.27 23.41
C ALA A 375 11.63 11.76 23.28
N GLU A 376 11.59 12.30 22.04
CA GLU A 376 11.35 13.74 21.79
C GLU A 376 9.94 14.22 22.16
N VAL A 377 8.95 13.35 22.29
CA VAL A 377 7.54 13.74 22.52
C VAL A 377 6.87 12.87 23.58
N PRO A 378 5.92 13.41 24.36
CA PRO A 378 5.25 12.66 25.42
C PRO A 378 4.17 11.70 24.92
N THR A 379 3.53 11.99 23.77
CA THR A 379 2.40 11.24 23.22
C THR A 379 2.67 10.79 21.80
N HIS A 380 1.95 9.73 21.33
CA HIS A 380 2.11 9.17 19.98
C HIS A 380 3.55 8.85 19.57
N ARG A 381 4.41 8.57 20.56
CA ARG A 381 5.86 8.38 20.44
C ARG A 381 6.23 7.42 19.33
N HIS A 382 5.64 6.20 19.37
CA HIS A 382 5.94 5.13 18.42
C HIS A 382 5.59 5.53 16.97
N GLN A 383 4.37 6.01 16.75
CA GLN A 383 3.90 6.37 15.41
C GLN A 383 4.75 7.47 14.79
N ARG A 384 5.05 8.53 15.56
CA ARG A 384 5.90 9.65 15.13
C ARG A 384 7.33 9.17 14.81
N ALA A 385 7.95 8.42 15.72
CA ALA A 385 9.31 7.91 15.54
C ALA A 385 9.41 7.00 14.31
N MET A 386 8.41 6.13 14.08
CA MET A 386 8.35 5.24 12.91
C MET A 386 8.28 6.01 11.59
N VAL A 387 7.40 7.02 11.50
CA VAL A 387 7.26 7.82 10.27
C VAL A 387 8.54 8.62 9.98
N LEU A 388 9.18 9.17 11.01
CA LEU A 388 10.47 9.88 10.86
C LEU A 388 11.60 8.93 10.46
N THR A 389 11.61 7.70 11.00
CA THR A 389 12.58 6.67 10.62
C THR A 389 12.35 6.22 9.16
N ALA A 390 11.10 6.05 8.73
CA ALA A 390 10.76 5.78 7.34
C ALA A 390 11.21 6.94 6.42
N ARG A 391 11.03 8.20 6.83
CA ARG A 391 11.51 9.37 6.08
C ARG A 391 13.04 9.39 5.96
N LYS A 392 13.76 8.99 7.02
CA LYS A 392 15.22 8.82 6.97
C LYS A 392 15.60 7.70 6.01
N LEU A 393 14.86 6.57 6.03
CA LEU A 393 15.12 5.42 5.16
C LEU A 393 14.95 5.78 3.67
N VAL A 394 14.04 6.69 3.30
CA VAL A 394 13.88 7.17 1.91
C VAL A 394 15.22 7.68 1.34
N ARG A 395 16.01 8.41 2.13
CA ARG A 395 17.33 8.92 1.68
C ARG A 395 18.27 7.79 1.31
N LEU A 396 18.33 6.77 2.16
CA LEU A 396 19.18 5.61 1.92
C LEU A 396 18.70 4.83 0.69
N VAL A 397 17.41 4.56 0.58
CA VAL A 397 16.80 3.87 -0.58
C VAL A 397 17.14 4.59 -1.88
N VAL A 398 16.94 5.91 -1.94
CA VAL A 398 17.24 6.70 -3.14
C VAL A 398 18.76 6.68 -3.46
N ALA A 399 19.61 6.79 -2.45
CA ALA A 399 21.06 6.73 -2.64
C ALA A 399 21.51 5.39 -3.21
N LEU A 400 21.07 4.26 -2.65
CA LEU A 400 21.47 2.93 -3.11
C LEU A 400 20.92 2.61 -4.51
N LEU A 401 19.66 2.95 -4.80
CA LEU A 401 19.07 2.75 -6.13
C LEU A 401 19.72 3.64 -7.20
N ARG A 402 20.24 4.82 -6.82
CA ARG A 402 20.96 5.72 -7.73
C ARG A 402 22.37 5.25 -8.02
N THR A 403 23.10 4.80 -6.99
CA THR A 403 24.52 4.47 -7.10
C THR A 403 24.79 3.02 -7.46
N GLY A 404 23.82 2.11 -7.20
CA GLY A 404 24.02 0.67 -7.31
C GLY A 404 24.99 0.08 -6.27
N GLN A 405 25.42 0.88 -5.29
CA GLN A 405 26.36 0.43 -4.26
C GLN A 405 25.64 -0.34 -3.15
N ALA A 406 26.32 -1.31 -2.56
CA ALA A 406 25.84 -2.01 -1.38
C ALA A 406 25.84 -1.08 -0.16
N TYR A 407 24.90 -1.33 0.76
CA TYR A 407 24.87 -0.61 2.03
C TYR A 407 26.14 -0.84 2.84
N GLN A 408 26.70 0.23 3.34
CA GLN A 408 27.83 0.19 4.28
C GLN A 408 27.42 0.91 5.56
N PRO A 409 27.39 0.21 6.72
CA PRO A 409 27.16 0.85 8.02
C PRO A 409 28.23 1.93 8.23
N ARG A 410 27.83 3.10 8.69
CA ARG A 410 28.83 4.08 9.14
C ARG A 410 29.53 3.49 10.35
N ARG A 411 30.86 3.44 10.33
CA ARG A 411 31.64 3.15 11.53
C ARG A 411 31.31 4.24 12.56
N THR A 412 30.73 3.81 13.67
CA THR A 412 30.49 4.65 14.86
C THR A 412 31.79 4.93 15.57
#